data_f39102a909a4019e3bc9e7a0ff0e60dd
#
_entry.id   f39102a909a4019e3bc9e7a0ff0e60dd
#
_cell.length_a   1.000
_cell.length_b   1.000
_cell.length_c   1.000
_cell.angle_alpha   90.00
_cell.angle_beta   90.00
_cell.angle_gamma   90.00
#
_symmetry.space_group_name_H-M   'P 1'
#
loop_
_entity.id
_entity.type
_entity.pdbx_description
1 polymer ?
#
loop_
_entity_poly.entity_id
_entity_poly.type
_entity_poly.pdbx_seq_one_letter_code
_entity_poly.pdbx_strand_id
1 'polypeptide(L)'
;NTTGEVQENYKTPTPFTPVMYPYKHELKHKPIDLDLDYDFNFLTVAQWGPRKNVANLISWFVEEFIDQEVGLVCKLSTHKNCYQDRLLTEANMKNILSRYPDRKCKVYLLHGHLTDEQMLSLYNNDKIKAFVTATHGEGFGLPMFDAVCHDMPVIAPDWSAYTEFLYMPVKDKKGKVKSKAMYAKVDYTMATVAKEAVWQDVLPEDAQWAEPSSGSLKMKMREVSKDYGRFKSSAEKLGKYIRDKHRQDKMYKQMAEAIAGESIQKINTSDLPKVSIITSVYNGDEFIEPFLKDITRQTIFEEKCELILINANSPGNEEEVINKYIEKYPNNIIYKKLDKDPGIYGVWNIGVEMATGEFLTNANLDDRKAPWSLESHAKALYTSEDVDLVYADMAITNQANETWEVNTAGTQKYNFPEFSYDNLKMINMPHASPMWRKSIHDKHGLFNDKYKSAGDWEMWLRAAAAGSKFKKIHDCLGLYFFNPKGISTNPDNFDWKREEEREIYEMHAKAEAAA
;
A
#
# COMPACT_ATOMS: atom_id res chain seq x y z
N ASN A 1 -23.93 -11.49 -2.20
CA ASN A 1 -24.54 -10.18 -2.47
C ASN A 1 -23.50 -9.23 -2.99
N THR A 2 -23.70 -8.76 -4.19
CA THR A 2 -22.84 -7.74 -4.79
C THR A 2 -23.13 -6.37 -4.17
N THR A 3 -22.19 -5.47 -4.25
CA THR A 3 -22.36 -4.09 -3.78
C THR A 3 -23.54 -3.40 -4.48
N GLY A 4 -23.82 -3.75 -5.76
CA GLY A 4 -24.98 -3.27 -6.50
C GLY A 4 -26.30 -3.70 -5.88
N GLU A 5 -26.45 -4.97 -5.49
CA GLU A 5 -27.64 -5.46 -4.77
C GLU A 5 -27.83 -4.75 -3.43
N VAL A 6 -26.75 -4.44 -2.72
CA VAL A 6 -26.82 -3.66 -1.47
C VAL A 6 -27.34 -2.24 -1.74
N GLN A 7 -26.84 -1.57 -2.77
CA GLN A 7 -27.32 -0.23 -3.14
C GLN A 7 -28.80 -0.23 -3.52
N GLU A 8 -29.25 -1.19 -4.32
CA GLU A 8 -30.64 -1.31 -4.74
C GLU A 8 -31.58 -1.60 -3.56
N ASN A 9 -31.21 -2.53 -2.70
CA ASN A 9 -32.05 -2.98 -1.59
C ASN A 9 -32.14 -1.96 -0.45
N TYR A 10 -31.05 -1.28 -0.13
CA TYR A 10 -30.99 -0.34 1.01
C TYR A 10 -31.13 1.13 0.60
N LYS A 11 -31.21 1.44 -0.70
CA LYS A 11 -31.39 2.80 -1.25
C LYS A 11 -30.50 3.85 -0.58
N THR A 12 -29.27 3.46 -0.28
CA THR A 12 -28.32 4.36 0.37
C THR A 12 -27.90 5.48 -0.60
N PRO A 13 -27.84 6.74 -0.13
CA PRO A 13 -27.39 7.85 -0.97
C PRO A 13 -25.87 7.79 -1.25
N THR A 14 -25.11 7.01 -0.47
CA THR A 14 -23.67 6.86 -0.66
C THR A 14 -23.39 5.92 -1.82
N PRO A 15 -22.65 6.34 -2.85
CA PRO A 15 -22.26 5.47 -3.94
C PRO A 15 -21.26 4.41 -3.45
N PHE A 16 -21.44 3.17 -3.89
CA PHE A 16 -20.52 2.07 -3.61
C PHE A 16 -19.90 1.57 -4.92
N THR A 17 -18.58 1.43 -4.93
CA THR A 17 -17.86 0.81 -6.05
C THR A 17 -17.26 -0.51 -5.59
N PRO A 18 -17.69 -1.67 -6.14
CA PRO A 18 -17.11 -2.95 -5.78
C PRO A 18 -15.70 -3.06 -6.37
N VAL A 19 -14.71 -3.22 -5.50
CA VAL A 19 -13.34 -3.54 -5.90
C VAL A 19 -13.00 -4.91 -5.34
N MET A 20 -12.64 -5.84 -6.23
CA MET A 20 -12.36 -7.21 -5.85
C MET A 20 -10.96 -7.36 -5.23
N TYR A 21 -10.73 -8.47 -4.53
CA TYR A 21 -9.44 -8.76 -3.92
C TYR A 21 -8.38 -9.06 -4.99
N PRO A 22 -7.17 -8.46 -4.92
CA PRO A 22 -6.13 -8.70 -5.91
C PRO A 22 -5.45 -10.07 -5.70
N TYR A 23 -5.08 -10.73 -6.80
CA TYR A 23 -4.18 -11.87 -6.76
C TYR A 23 -2.73 -11.40 -6.60
N LYS A 24 -2.05 -11.87 -5.56
CA LYS A 24 -0.66 -11.51 -5.23
C LYS A 24 0.32 -12.36 -6.06
N HIS A 25 0.55 -12.02 -7.32
CA HIS A 25 1.37 -12.80 -8.27
C HIS A 25 2.88 -12.72 -8.01
N GLU A 26 3.34 -11.76 -7.21
CA GLU A 26 4.76 -11.56 -6.89
C GLU A 26 5.28 -12.46 -5.75
N LEU A 27 4.36 -13.05 -4.98
CA LEU A 27 4.74 -13.92 -3.87
C LEU A 27 5.29 -15.25 -4.38
N LYS A 28 6.51 -15.59 -3.95
CA LYS A 28 7.10 -16.91 -4.17
C LYS A 28 6.73 -17.84 -3.02
N HIS A 29 6.31 -19.06 -3.34
CA HIS A 29 6.04 -20.04 -2.28
C HIS A 29 7.34 -20.43 -1.57
N LYS A 30 7.26 -20.56 -0.23
CA LYS A 30 8.33 -21.08 0.62
C LYS A 30 7.94 -22.47 1.07
N PRO A 31 8.59 -23.55 0.59
CA PRO A 31 8.22 -24.91 0.93
C PRO A 31 8.13 -25.15 2.45
N ILE A 32 7.10 -25.87 2.85
CA ILE A 32 6.94 -26.40 4.21
C ILE A 32 7.05 -27.91 4.10
N ASP A 33 7.89 -28.48 4.93
CA ASP A 33 7.95 -29.92 5.08
C ASP A 33 6.71 -30.40 5.85
N LEU A 34 5.88 -31.20 5.21
CA LEU A 34 4.69 -31.80 5.77
C LEU A 34 4.86 -33.32 5.72
N ASP A 35 4.91 -33.95 6.88
CA ASP A 35 4.94 -35.40 7.01
C ASP A 35 3.55 -35.96 6.73
N LEU A 36 3.22 -36.14 5.44
CA LEU A 36 1.95 -36.67 4.96
C LEU A 36 2.13 -38.14 4.49
N ASP A 37 1.42 -39.02 5.11
CA ASP A 37 1.51 -40.46 4.80
C ASP A 37 0.92 -40.82 3.44
N TYR A 38 -0.07 -40.07 2.97
CA TYR A 38 -0.83 -40.38 1.76
C TYR A 38 -0.60 -39.37 0.64
N ASP A 39 -0.71 -39.83 -0.60
CA ASP A 39 -0.52 -39.00 -1.80
C ASP A 39 -1.79 -38.20 -2.18
N PHE A 40 -2.92 -38.50 -1.55
CA PHE A 40 -4.15 -37.74 -1.73
C PHE A 40 -4.62 -37.16 -0.39
N ASN A 41 -4.51 -35.85 -0.25
CA ASN A 41 -5.00 -35.14 0.91
C ASN A 41 -5.91 -33.98 0.50
N PHE A 42 -6.97 -33.79 1.26
CA PHE A 42 -7.77 -32.57 1.22
C PHE A 42 -7.14 -31.51 2.12
N LEU A 43 -7.42 -30.23 1.84
CA LEU A 43 -7.02 -29.09 2.66
C LEU A 43 -8.24 -28.33 3.15
N THR A 44 -8.27 -27.98 4.42
CA THR A 44 -9.17 -26.96 4.95
C THR A 44 -8.38 -25.91 5.73
N VAL A 45 -8.73 -24.63 5.55
CA VAL A 45 -8.12 -23.49 6.25
C VAL A 45 -9.23 -22.68 6.90
N ALA A 46 -9.25 -22.65 8.23
CA ALA A 46 -10.31 -21.97 8.96
C ALA A 46 -9.90 -21.57 10.38
N GLN A 47 -10.54 -20.55 10.91
CA GLN A 47 -10.64 -20.36 12.34
C GLN A 47 -11.80 -21.25 12.85
N TRP A 48 -11.57 -22.04 13.90
CA TRP A 48 -12.57 -22.95 14.45
C TRP A 48 -13.68 -22.16 15.13
N GLY A 49 -14.84 -22.14 14.51
CA GLY A 49 -16.03 -21.46 15.03
C GLY A 49 -17.29 -22.01 14.39
N PRO A 50 -18.47 -21.73 14.96
CA PRO A 50 -19.75 -22.29 14.49
C PRO A 50 -19.96 -22.09 12.99
N ARG A 51 -19.75 -20.90 12.48
CA ARG A 51 -19.93 -20.55 11.05
C ARG A 51 -19.08 -21.39 10.10
N LYS A 52 -17.87 -21.79 10.53
CA LYS A 52 -16.94 -22.57 9.68
C LYS A 52 -17.25 -24.07 9.65
N ASN A 53 -18.07 -24.55 10.58
CA ASN A 53 -18.58 -25.92 10.61
C ASN A 53 -17.49 -27.02 10.55
N VAL A 54 -16.33 -26.73 11.18
CA VAL A 54 -15.14 -27.59 11.11
C VAL A 54 -15.36 -28.95 11.75
N ALA A 55 -16.12 -29.03 12.85
CA ALA A 55 -16.38 -30.27 13.54
C ALA A 55 -17.14 -31.27 12.66
N ASN A 56 -18.18 -30.80 11.97
CA ASN A 56 -18.92 -31.61 11.02
C ASN A 56 -18.08 -32.00 9.81
N LEU A 57 -17.29 -31.07 9.27
CA LEU A 57 -16.37 -31.36 8.16
C LEU A 57 -15.43 -32.52 8.50
N ILE A 58 -14.80 -32.51 9.68
CA ILE A 58 -13.90 -33.57 10.12
C ILE A 58 -14.66 -34.91 10.27
N SER A 59 -15.83 -34.88 10.92
CA SER A 59 -16.65 -36.08 11.10
C SER A 59 -17.07 -36.68 9.75
N TRP A 60 -17.61 -35.85 8.84
CA TRP A 60 -18.06 -36.30 7.53
C TRP A 60 -16.91 -36.78 6.63
N PHE A 61 -15.71 -36.21 6.75
CA PHE A 61 -14.52 -36.70 6.10
C PHE A 61 -14.14 -38.10 6.60
N VAL A 62 -14.08 -38.28 7.91
CA VAL A 62 -13.73 -39.58 8.49
C VAL A 62 -14.77 -40.65 8.14
N GLU A 63 -16.06 -40.33 8.23
CA GLU A 63 -17.14 -41.27 7.86
C GLU A 63 -17.09 -41.68 6.40
N GLU A 64 -16.68 -40.78 5.50
CA GLU A 64 -16.57 -41.08 4.06
C GLU A 64 -15.35 -41.94 3.71
N PHE A 65 -14.20 -41.70 4.40
CA PHE A 65 -12.92 -42.31 4.02
C PHE A 65 -12.39 -43.28 5.11
N ILE A 66 -13.25 -43.80 5.96
CA ILE A 66 -12.85 -44.54 7.15
C ILE A 66 -11.84 -45.67 6.84
N ASP A 67 -12.02 -46.39 5.74
CA ASP A 67 -11.20 -47.54 5.32
C ASP A 67 -10.21 -47.18 4.19
N GLN A 68 -9.99 -45.90 3.90
CA GLN A 68 -9.21 -45.47 2.74
C GLN A 68 -7.93 -44.71 3.13
N GLU A 69 -6.93 -44.81 2.27
CA GLU A 69 -5.65 -44.09 2.41
C GLU A 69 -5.77 -42.64 1.85
N VAL A 70 -6.56 -41.83 2.56
CA VAL A 70 -6.82 -40.42 2.22
C VAL A 70 -6.61 -39.58 3.47
N GLY A 71 -6.04 -38.38 3.28
CA GLY A 71 -5.79 -37.45 4.38
C GLY A 71 -6.63 -36.19 4.33
N LEU A 72 -6.77 -35.52 5.46
CA LEU A 72 -7.31 -34.17 5.60
C LEU A 72 -6.32 -33.32 6.38
N VAL A 73 -5.71 -32.34 5.70
CA VAL A 73 -4.84 -31.34 6.30
C VAL A 73 -5.70 -30.18 6.80
N CYS A 74 -5.69 -29.98 8.10
CA CYS A 74 -6.48 -28.96 8.78
C CYS A 74 -5.57 -27.83 9.25
N LYS A 75 -5.47 -26.74 8.49
CA LYS A 75 -4.82 -25.50 8.94
C LYS A 75 -5.81 -24.73 9.79
N LEU A 76 -5.75 -24.94 11.09
CA LEU A 76 -6.75 -24.46 12.04
C LEU A 76 -6.14 -23.69 13.20
N SER A 77 -6.91 -22.76 13.73
CA SER A 77 -6.75 -22.12 15.04
C SER A 77 -8.14 -21.86 15.63
N THR A 78 -8.25 -21.79 16.96
CA THR A 78 -9.52 -21.40 17.60
C THR A 78 -9.58 -19.89 17.81
N HIS A 79 -8.48 -19.26 18.30
CA HIS A 79 -8.45 -17.82 18.59
C HIS A 79 -7.17 -17.12 18.09
N LYS A 80 -6.03 -17.30 18.80
CA LYS A 80 -4.84 -16.43 18.67
C LYS A 80 -3.56 -17.13 18.19
N ASN A 81 -3.61 -18.36 17.72
CA ASN A 81 -2.44 -19.12 17.29
C ASN A 81 -1.33 -19.28 18.39
N CYS A 82 -1.69 -19.20 19.68
CA CYS A 82 -0.77 -19.43 20.79
C CYS A 82 -0.76 -20.90 21.24
N TYR A 83 0.10 -21.25 22.19
CA TYR A 83 0.22 -22.63 22.67
C TYR A 83 -1.07 -23.16 23.30
N GLN A 84 -1.77 -22.36 24.10
CA GLN A 84 -3.06 -22.73 24.69
C GLN A 84 -4.12 -22.96 23.62
N ASP A 85 -4.13 -22.14 22.58
CA ASP A 85 -5.03 -22.30 21.44
C ASP A 85 -4.75 -23.61 20.69
N ARG A 86 -3.47 -23.97 20.55
CA ARG A 86 -3.08 -25.27 19.99
C ARG A 86 -3.63 -26.43 20.80
N LEU A 87 -3.44 -26.42 22.13
CA LEU A 87 -3.95 -27.48 23.02
C LEU A 87 -5.47 -27.61 22.93
N LEU A 88 -6.19 -26.48 22.87
CA LEU A 88 -7.65 -26.49 22.71
C LEU A 88 -8.06 -27.08 21.36
N THR A 89 -7.40 -26.66 20.28
CA THR A 89 -7.67 -27.16 18.93
C THR A 89 -7.39 -28.66 18.82
N GLU A 90 -6.28 -29.14 19.39
CA GLU A 90 -5.96 -30.58 19.49
C GLU A 90 -6.98 -31.35 20.29
N ALA A 91 -7.43 -30.83 21.43
CA ALA A 91 -8.45 -31.48 22.27
C ALA A 91 -9.80 -31.61 21.52
N ASN A 92 -10.22 -30.56 20.81
CA ASN A 92 -11.44 -30.60 20.00
C ASN A 92 -11.34 -31.66 18.89
N MET A 93 -10.21 -31.72 18.18
CA MET A 93 -9.98 -32.73 17.16
C MET A 93 -9.96 -34.15 17.75
N LYS A 94 -9.24 -34.35 18.85
CA LYS A 94 -9.17 -35.67 19.55
C LYS A 94 -10.56 -36.14 20.01
N ASN A 95 -11.40 -35.25 20.50
CA ASN A 95 -12.76 -35.57 20.90
C ASN A 95 -13.60 -36.08 19.72
N ILE A 96 -13.46 -35.51 18.53
CA ILE A 96 -14.14 -35.98 17.32
C ILE A 96 -13.55 -37.34 16.89
N LEU A 97 -12.23 -37.41 16.77
CA LEU A 97 -11.53 -38.59 16.24
C LEU A 97 -11.60 -39.83 17.15
N SER A 98 -11.82 -39.63 18.45
CA SER A 98 -12.01 -40.76 19.40
C SER A 98 -13.25 -41.61 19.12
N ARG A 99 -14.21 -41.09 18.36
CA ARG A 99 -15.40 -41.83 17.92
C ARG A 99 -15.11 -42.84 16.79
N TYR A 100 -13.92 -42.73 16.18
CA TYR A 100 -13.50 -43.52 15.03
C TYR A 100 -12.10 -44.10 15.25
N PRO A 101 -11.94 -45.02 16.23
CA PRO A 101 -10.62 -45.52 16.63
C PRO A 101 -9.90 -46.30 15.53
N ASP A 102 -10.65 -47.07 14.72
CA ASP A 102 -10.09 -48.00 13.73
C ASP A 102 -9.98 -47.38 12.32
N ARG A 103 -10.11 -46.06 12.23
CA ARG A 103 -10.03 -45.36 10.92
C ARG A 103 -8.66 -45.53 10.27
N LYS A 104 -8.64 -45.81 8.96
CA LYS A 104 -7.43 -45.81 8.15
C LYS A 104 -7.07 -44.40 7.67
N CYS A 105 -8.07 -43.57 7.32
CA CYS A 105 -7.85 -42.19 6.90
C CYS A 105 -7.17 -41.37 8.02
N LYS A 106 -6.39 -40.36 7.64
CA LYS A 106 -5.64 -39.50 8.55
C LYS A 106 -6.13 -38.06 8.54
N VAL A 107 -6.14 -37.46 9.72
CA VAL A 107 -6.44 -36.01 9.89
C VAL A 107 -5.23 -35.36 10.55
N TYR A 108 -4.63 -34.41 9.87
CA TYR A 108 -3.42 -33.69 10.28
C TYR A 108 -3.79 -32.31 10.76
N LEU A 109 -3.23 -31.86 11.90
CA LEU A 109 -3.38 -30.51 12.40
C LEU A 109 -2.14 -29.69 12.06
N LEU A 110 -2.32 -28.63 11.33
CA LEU A 110 -1.34 -27.59 11.14
C LEU A 110 -1.78 -26.34 11.89
N HIS A 111 -1.16 -26.09 13.05
CA HIS A 111 -1.48 -24.96 13.93
C HIS A 111 -0.32 -23.98 13.98
N GLY A 112 -0.61 -22.71 14.25
CA GLY A 112 0.38 -21.66 14.35
C GLY A 112 0.33 -20.68 13.18
N HIS A 113 1.15 -19.63 13.25
CA HIS A 113 1.26 -18.64 12.19
C HIS A 113 2.11 -19.18 11.04
N LEU A 114 1.66 -18.98 9.82
CA LEU A 114 2.42 -19.18 8.60
C LEU A 114 2.53 -17.84 7.88
N THR A 115 3.68 -17.55 7.25
CA THR A 115 3.80 -16.41 6.34
C THR A 115 2.97 -16.64 5.08
N ASP A 116 2.70 -15.58 4.32
CA ASP A 116 1.97 -15.71 3.06
C ASP A 116 2.66 -16.71 2.11
N GLU A 117 3.99 -16.69 2.02
CA GLU A 117 4.77 -17.63 1.18
C GLU A 117 4.66 -19.08 1.67
N GLN A 118 4.58 -19.28 2.99
CA GLN A 118 4.36 -20.60 3.58
C GLN A 118 2.93 -21.08 3.36
N MET A 119 1.93 -20.17 3.46
CA MET A 119 0.55 -20.51 3.12
C MET A 119 0.41 -20.94 1.65
N LEU A 120 1.10 -20.26 0.73
CA LEU A 120 1.11 -20.66 -0.69
C LEU A 120 1.67 -22.07 -0.91
N SER A 121 2.59 -22.52 -0.04
CA SER A 121 3.13 -23.88 -0.12
C SER A 121 2.07 -24.95 0.10
N LEU A 122 1.03 -24.69 0.88
CA LEU A 122 -0.08 -25.64 1.08
C LEU A 122 -0.86 -25.84 -0.23
N TYR A 123 -1.13 -24.77 -0.95
CA TYR A 123 -1.88 -24.81 -2.21
C TYR A 123 -1.06 -25.39 -3.37
N ASN A 124 0.28 -25.39 -3.26
CA ASN A 124 1.20 -25.92 -4.29
C ASN A 124 1.83 -27.26 -3.88
N ASN A 125 1.43 -27.87 -2.78
CA ASN A 125 1.96 -29.16 -2.32
C ASN A 125 1.40 -30.30 -3.17
N ASP A 126 2.29 -31.14 -3.71
CA ASP A 126 1.92 -32.24 -4.61
C ASP A 126 1.03 -33.32 -3.97
N LYS A 127 1.06 -33.46 -2.64
CA LYS A 127 0.19 -34.40 -1.90
C LYS A 127 -1.15 -33.78 -1.48
N ILE A 128 -1.32 -32.47 -1.58
CA ILE A 128 -2.57 -31.77 -1.27
C ILE A 128 -3.33 -31.53 -2.59
N LYS A 129 -4.46 -32.19 -2.76
CA LYS A 129 -5.14 -32.29 -4.06
C LYS A 129 -6.37 -31.39 -4.19
N ALA A 130 -7.09 -31.10 -3.10
CA ALA A 130 -8.30 -30.31 -3.18
C ALA A 130 -8.57 -29.55 -1.88
N PHE A 131 -9.12 -28.37 -1.99
CA PHE A 131 -9.65 -27.60 -0.89
C PHE A 131 -11.08 -28.01 -0.58
N VAL A 132 -11.42 -28.20 0.70
CA VAL A 132 -12.77 -28.56 1.13
C VAL A 132 -13.23 -27.70 2.29
N THR A 133 -14.49 -27.27 2.25
CA THR A 133 -15.11 -26.53 3.35
C THR A 133 -16.59 -26.90 3.49
N ALA A 134 -17.05 -26.90 4.74
CA ALA A 134 -18.46 -27.06 5.11
C ALA A 134 -19.03 -25.75 5.71
N THR A 135 -18.46 -24.61 5.38
CA THR A 135 -18.86 -23.31 5.94
C THR A 135 -20.33 -22.98 5.65
N HIS A 136 -21.00 -22.36 6.61
CA HIS A 136 -22.35 -21.82 6.44
C HIS A 136 -22.41 -20.52 5.60
N GLY A 137 -21.24 -19.90 5.34
CA GLY A 137 -21.10 -18.70 4.53
C GLY A 137 -19.80 -17.94 4.79
N GLU A 138 -19.38 -17.13 3.84
CA GLU A 138 -18.17 -16.32 3.89
C GLU A 138 -18.43 -14.92 3.35
N GLY A 139 -17.79 -13.89 3.94
CA GLY A 139 -17.81 -12.54 3.37
C GLY A 139 -17.11 -12.44 2.02
N PHE A 140 -16.01 -13.17 1.83
CA PHE A 140 -15.32 -13.34 0.54
C PHE A 140 -14.84 -14.77 0.34
N GLY A 141 -14.17 -15.37 1.33
CA GLY A 141 -13.63 -16.73 1.25
C GLY A 141 -12.18 -16.76 0.77
N LEU A 142 -11.29 -15.93 1.35
CA LEU A 142 -9.88 -15.83 0.96
C LEU A 142 -9.17 -17.18 0.80
N PRO A 143 -9.29 -18.18 1.70
CA PRO A 143 -8.64 -19.47 1.51
C PRO A 143 -9.10 -20.24 0.26
N MET A 144 -10.37 -20.10 -0.13
CA MET A 144 -10.88 -20.67 -1.38
C MET A 144 -10.39 -19.88 -2.60
N PHE A 145 -10.31 -18.56 -2.49
CA PHE A 145 -9.75 -17.72 -3.54
C PHE A 145 -8.29 -18.08 -3.81
N ASP A 146 -7.48 -18.25 -2.77
CA ASP A 146 -6.10 -18.69 -2.88
C ASP A 146 -6.00 -20.09 -3.53
N ALA A 147 -6.84 -21.04 -3.10
CA ALA A 147 -6.91 -22.36 -3.71
C ALA A 147 -7.20 -22.28 -5.22
N VAL A 148 -8.17 -21.47 -5.63
CA VAL A 148 -8.50 -21.23 -7.06
C VAL A 148 -7.33 -20.60 -7.80
N CYS A 149 -6.66 -19.60 -7.22
CA CYS A 149 -5.51 -18.94 -7.82
C CYS A 149 -4.30 -19.88 -8.00
N HIS A 150 -4.27 -21.00 -7.29
CA HIS A 150 -3.25 -22.05 -7.41
C HIS A 150 -3.75 -23.32 -8.10
N ASP A 151 -4.80 -23.20 -8.91
CA ASP A 151 -5.35 -24.28 -9.72
C ASP A 151 -5.79 -25.52 -8.90
N MET A 152 -6.14 -25.30 -7.62
CA MET A 152 -6.59 -26.38 -6.72
C MET A 152 -8.10 -26.56 -6.84
N PRO A 153 -8.61 -27.79 -7.05
CA PRO A 153 -10.03 -28.09 -6.98
C PRO A 153 -10.66 -27.67 -5.65
N VAL A 154 -11.83 -27.07 -5.71
CA VAL A 154 -12.58 -26.61 -4.53
C VAL A 154 -13.86 -27.41 -4.38
N ILE A 155 -14.18 -27.80 -3.13
CA ILE A 155 -15.43 -28.42 -2.70
C ILE A 155 -16.07 -27.50 -1.67
N ALA A 156 -17.22 -26.93 -1.98
CA ALA A 156 -17.88 -25.93 -1.13
C ALA A 156 -19.40 -25.93 -1.34
N PRO A 157 -20.20 -25.49 -0.36
CA PRO A 157 -21.62 -25.20 -0.54
C PRO A 157 -21.84 -24.17 -1.67
N ASP A 158 -22.93 -24.31 -2.44
CA ASP A 158 -23.24 -23.38 -3.52
C ASP A 158 -23.96 -22.12 -3.00
N TRP A 159 -23.32 -21.42 -2.04
CA TRP A 159 -23.87 -20.30 -1.31
C TRP A 159 -22.81 -19.27 -0.94
N SER A 160 -23.24 -18.00 -0.78
CA SER A 160 -22.41 -16.92 -0.26
C SER A 160 -21.44 -16.29 -1.28
N ALA A 161 -20.63 -15.31 -0.83
CA ALA A 161 -19.85 -14.43 -1.69
C ALA A 161 -18.81 -15.13 -2.58
N TYR A 162 -18.27 -16.26 -2.15
CA TYR A 162 -17.27 -16.99 -2.95
C TYR A 162 -17.83 -17.58 -4.26
N THR A 163 -19.13 -17.64 -4.44
CA THR A 163 -19.74 -18.02 -5.72
C THR A 163 -19.35 -17.05 -6.84
N GLU A 164 -19.02 -15.79 -6.53
CA GLU A 164 -18.58 -14.78 -7.49
C GLU A 164 -17.28 -15.18 -8.25
N PHE A 165 -16.38 -15.91 -7.60
CA PHE A 165 -15.13 -16.36 -8.22
C PHE A 165 -15.06 -17.86 -8.49
N LEU A 166 -16.05 -18.66 -8.05
CA LEU A 166 -16.13 -20.10 -8.35
C LEU A 166 -16.92 -20.41 -9.63
N TYR A 167 -17.52 -19.38 -10.23
CA TYR A 167 -18.17 -19.47 -11.53
C TYR A 167 -17.38 -18.75 -12.61
N MET A 168 -17.43 -19.29 -13.83
CA MET A 168 -16.75 -18.71 -14.99
C MET A 168 -17.72 -18.59 -16.17
N PRO A 169 -17.67 -17.48 -16.94
CA PRO A 169 -18.41 -17.37 -18.18
C PRO A 169 -17.85 -18.37 -19.22
N VAL A 170 -18.71 -19.22 -19.76
CA VAL A 170 -18.36 -20.21 -20.76
C VAL A 170 -19.30 -20.06 -21.96
N LYS A 171 -18.75 -20.02 -23.17
CA LYS A 171 -19.54 -20.03 -24.42
C LYS A 171 -20.03 -21.45 -24.70
N ASP A 172 -21.33 -21.62 -24.92
CA ASP A 172 -21.90 -22.86 -25.39
C ASP A 172 -21.62 -23.07 -26.91
N LYS A 173 -22.02 -24.22 -27.42
CA LYS A 173 -21.83 -24.58 -28.86
C LYS A 173 -22.50 -23.58 -29.83
N LYS A 174 -23.44 -22.78 -29.35
CA LYS A 174 -24.16 -21.75 -30.14
C LYS A 174 -23.60 -20.35 -29.90
N GLY A 175 -22.47 -20.21 -29.18
CA GLY A 175 -21.83 -18.94 -28.89
C GLY A 175 -22.47 -18.16 -27.74
N LYS A 176 -23.53 -18.65 -27.09
CA LYS A 176 -24.17 -17.99 -25.94
C LYS A 176 -23.33 -18.17 -24.71
N VAL A 177 -23.04 -17.07 -24.02
CA VAL A 177 -22.31 -17.07 -22.75
C VAL A 177 -23.24 -17.50 -21.61
N LYS A 178 -22.80 -18.49 -20.82
CA LYS A 178 -23.47 -18.96 -19.61
C LYS A 178 -22.47 -18.97 -18.46
N SER A 179 -22.94 -18.62 -17.26
CA SER A 179 -22.17 -18.80 -16.04
C SER A 179 -22.14 -20.29 -15.67
N LYS A 180 -20.94 -20.86 -15.51
CA LYS A 180 -20.73 -22.28 -15.19
C LYS A 180 -19.93 -22.42 -13.91
N ALA A 181 -20.44 -23.24 -12.98
CA ALA A 181 -19.69 -23.64 -11.80
C ALA A 181 -18.45 -24.46 -12.20
N MET A 182 -17.29 -24.07 -11.72
CA MET A 182 -16.01 -24.70 -12.00
C MET A 182 -15.43 -25.46 -10.80
N TYR A 183 -16.26 -25.75 -9.81
CA TYR A 183 -15.94 -26.42 -8.55
C TYR A 183 -16.93 -27.53 -8.24
N ALA A 184 -16.66 -28.33 -7.22
CA ALA A 184 -17.59 -29.38 -6.75
C ALA A 184 -18.62 -28.76 -5.80
N LYS A 185 -19.83 -28.55 -6.31
CA LYS A 185 -20.94 -27.92 -5.60
C LYS A 185 -21.53 -28.87 -4.56
N VAL A 186 -21.62 -28.42 -3.34
CA VAL A 186 -22.31 -29.11 -2.25
C VAL A 186 -23.70 -28.50 -2.08
N ASP A 187 -24.72 -29.35 -2.01
CA ASP A 187 -26.09 -28.94 -1.78
C ASP A 187 -26.26 -28.44 -0.34
N TYR A 188 -27.21 -27.54 -0.11
CA TYR A 188 -27.50 -26.96 1.18
C TYR A 188 -29.01 -26.70 1.35
N THR A 189 -29.43 -26.47 2.60
CA THR A 189 -30.73 -25.92 2.93
C THR A 189 -30.54 -24.65 3.76
N MET A 190 -31.51 -23.73 3.71
CA MET A 190 -31.48 -22.58 4.61
C MET A 190 -31.94 -23.01 6.01
N ALA A 191 -31.18 -22.61 7.02
CA ALA A 191 -31.47 -22.88 8.42
C ALA A 191 -31.27 -21.63 9.27
N THR A 192 -31.97 -21.52 10.38
CA THR A 192 -31.74 -20.45 11.35
C THR A 192 -30.34 -20.59 11.95
N VAL A 193 -29.70 -19.47 12.17
CA VAL A 193 -28.38 -19.40 12.78
C VAL A 193 -28.37 -20.09 14.14
N ALA A 194 -27.37 -20.94 14.39
CA ALA A 194 -27.21 -21.60 15.69
C ALA A 194 -27.00 -20.54 16.80
N LYS A 195 -27.58 -20.78 17.98
CA LYS A 195 -27.51 -19.84 19.11
C LYS A 195 -26.07 -19.44 19.47
N GLU A 196 -25.14 -20.38 19.37
CA GLU A 196 -23.72 -20.20 19.66
C GLU A 196 -23.01 -19.31 18.63
N ALA A 197 -23.65 -19.06 17.50
CA ALA A 197 -23.13 -18.20 16.42
C ALA A 197 -23.78 -16.80 16.42
N VAL A 198 -24.80 -16.59 17.23
CA VAL A 198 -25.45 -15.29 17.34
C VAL A 198 -24.46 -14.25 17.84
N TRP A 199 -24.38 -13.15 17.13
CA TRP A 199 -23.52 -12.01 17.46
C TRP A 199 -24.36 -10.75 17.33
N GLN A 200 -24.66 -10.17 18.48
CA GLN A 200 -25.53 -8.99 18.55
C GLN A 200 -25.07 -7.92 17.53
N ASP A 201 -26.04 -7.32 16.85
CA ASP A 201 -25.87 -6.27 15.82
C ASP A 201 -25.10 -6.70 14.54
N VAL A 202 -24.60 -7.94 14.46
CA VAL A 202 -23.86 -8.46 13.31
C VAL A 202 -24.53 -9.69 12.69
N LEU A 203 -24.93 -10.66 13.51
CA LEU A 203 -25.61 -11.87 13.10
C LEU A 203 -26.78 -12.14 14.07
N PRO A 204 -27.97 -11.57 13.80
CA PRO A 204 -29.11 -11.67 14.69
C PRO A 204 -29.67 -13.10 14.78
N GLU A 205 -30.46 -13.37 15.82
CA GLU A 205 -31.00 -14.70 16.13
C GLU A 205 -31.97 -15.23 15.06
N ASP A 206 -32.64 -14.34 14.35
CA ASP A 206 -33.56 -14.67 13.25
C ASP A 206 -32.88 -14.78 11.87
N ALA A 207 -31.58 -14.49 11.79
CA ALA A 207 -30.82 -14.63 10.56
C ALA A 207 -30.76 -16.10 10.09
N GLN A 208 -30.64 -16.26 8.78
CA GLN A 208 -30.51 -17.58 8.15
C GLN A 208 -29.14 -17.71 7.48
N TRP A 209 -28.63 -18.94 7.48
CA TRP A 209 -27.43 -19.33 6.78
C TRP A 209 -27.62 -20.64 6.02
N ALA A 210 -26.70 -20.98 5.12
CA ALA A 210 -26.73 -22.25 4.43
C ALA A 210 -26.24 -23.37 5.36
N GLU A 211 -27.07 -24.40 5.55
CA GLU A 211 -26.67 -25.66 6.20
C GLU A 211 -26.26 -26.67 5.12
N PRO A 212 -24.96 -27.02 5.02
CA PRO A 212 -24.49 -27.95 4.00
C PRO A 212 -25.01 -29.36 4.21
N SER A 213 -25.41 -30.02 3.13
CA SER A 213 -25.80 -31.43 3.14
C SER A 213 -24.60 -32.33 3.37
N SER A 214 -24.57 -33.09 4.46
CA SER A 214 -23.51 -34.08 4.75
C SER A 214 -23.37 -35.11 3.64
N GLY A 215 -24.49 -35.64 3.12
CA GLY A 215 -24.51 -36.60 2.02
C GLY A 215 -23.93 -36.04 0.73
N SER A 216 -24.28 -34.79 0.39
CA SER A 216 -23.73 -34.11 -0.77
C SER A 216 -22.24 -33.85 -0.61
N LEU A 217 -21.77 -33.37 0.55
CA LEU A 217 -20.34 -33.12 0.79
C LEU A 217 -19.50 -34.41 0.68
N LYS A 218 -19.94 -35.50 1.34
CA LYS A 218 -19.30 -36.80 1.26
C LYS A 218 -19.21 -37.29 -0.19
N MET A 219 -20.32 -37.22 -0.92
CA MET A 219 -20.36 -37.59 -2.34
C MET A 219 -19.36 -36.77 -3.16
N LYS A 220 -19.29 -35.44 -2.94
CA LYS A 220 -18.37 -34.57 -3.71
C LYS A 220 -16.91 -34.84 -3.36
N MET A 221 -16.56 -35.09 -2.12
CA MET A 221 -15.21 -35.52 -1.76
C MET A 221 -14.84 -36.83 -2.46
N ARG A 222 -15.73 -37.83 -2.48
CA ARG A 222 -15.54 -39.09 -3.20
C ARG A 222 -15.39 -38.90 -4.71
N GLU A 223 -16.23 -38.07 -5.34
CA GLU A 223 -16.13 -37.75 -6.77
C GLU A 223 -14.76 -37.13 -7.10
N VAL A 224 -14.32 -36.14 -6.32
CA VAL A 224 -13.04 -35.46 -6.54
C VAL A 224 -11.86 -36.42 -6.36
N SER A 225 -11.89 -37.31 -5.36
CA SER A 225 -10.80 -38.27 -5.15
C SER A 225 -10.73 -39.32 -6.26
N LYS A 226 -11.88 -39.79 -6.79
CA LYS A 226 -11.94 -40.81 -7.84
C LYS A 226 -11.68 -40.29 -9.26
N ASP A 227 -12.08 -39.04 -9.55
CA ASP A 227 -11.97 -38.43 -10.87
C ASP A 227 -11.21 -37.09 -10.79
N TYR A 228 -10.07 -37.13 -10.09
CA TYR A 228 -9.26 -35.96 -9.82
C TYR A 228 -8.90 -35.16 -11.08
N GLY A 229 -8.52 -35.85 -12.17
CA GLY A 229 -8.10 -35.19 -13.42
C GLY A 229 -9.15 -34.26 -14.02
N ARG A 230 -10.43 -34.63 -13.95
CA ARG A 230 -11.54 -33.79 -14.41
C ARG A 230 -11.67 -32.52 -13.58
N PHE A 231 -11.60 -32.64 -12.26
CA PHE A 231 -11.72 -31.50 -11.36
C PHE A 231 -10.47 -30.60 -11.43
N LYS A 232 -9.28 -31.19 -11.55
CA LYS A 232 -8.03 -30.46 -11.75
C LYS A 232 -8.06 -29.63 -13.05
N SER A 233 -8.49 -30.22 -14.17
CA SER A 233 -8.63 -29.50 -15.44
C SER A 233 -9.64 -28.34 -15.36
N SER A 234 -10.71 -28.51 -14.57
CA SER A 234 -11.67 -27.42 -14.33
C SER A 234 -11.07 -26.32 -13.48
N ALA A 235 -10.32 -26.68 -12.42
CA ALA A 235 -9.64 -25.73 -11.54
C ALA A 235 -8.57 -24.93 -12.28
N GLU A 236 -7.79 -25.54 -13.18
CA GLU A 236 -6.79 -24.86 -14.00
C GLU A 236 -7.41 -23.79 -14.92
N LYS A 237 -8.55 -24.11 -15.54
CA LYS A 237 -9.28 -23.15 -16.37
C LYS A 237 -9.80 -21.99 -15.54
N LEU A 238 -10.36 -22.28 -14.37
CA LEU A 238 -10.87 -21.26 -13.45
C LEU A 238 -9.73 -20.41 -12.92
N GLY A 239 -8.64 -21.02 -12.45
CA GLY A 239 -7.49 -20.32 -11.90
C GLY A 239 -6.86 -19.34 -12.90
N LYS A 240 -6.70 -19.78 -14.15
CA LYS A 240 -6.22 -18.90 -15.22
C LYS A 240 -7.15 -17.69 -15.42
N TYR A 241 -8.46 -17.91 -15.45
CA TYR A 241 -9.46 -16.85 -15.60
C TYR A 241 -9.43 -15.88 -14.43
N ILE A 242 -9.35 -16.40 -13.19
CA ILE A 242 -9.36 -15.58 -11.97
C ILE A 242 -8.06 -14.79 -11.82
N ARG A 243 -6.90 -15.41 -12.07
CA ARG A 243 -5.61 -14.69 -12.02
C ARG A 243 -5.57 -13.52 -13.03
N ASP A 244 -6.14 -13.69 -14.24
CA ASP A 244 -6.24 -12.58 -15.19
C ASP A 244 -7.25 -11.52 -14.75
N LYS A 245 -8.42 -11.92 -14.28
CA LYS A 245 -9.48 -11.01 -13.83
C LYS A 245 -9.06 -10.19 -12.60
N HIS A 246 -8.36 -10.82 -11.67
CA HIS A 246 -7.96 -10.24 -10.39
C HIS A 246 -6.48 -9.85 -10.34
N ARG A 247 -5.87 -9.55 -11.48
CA ARG A 247 -4.49 -9.03 -11.51
C ARG A 247 -4.36 -7.82 -10.62
N GLN A 248 -3.25 -7.75 -9.90
CA GLN A 248 -2.98 -6.71 -8.91
C GLN A 248 -3.03 -5.31 -9.54
N ASP A 249 -2.42 -5.14 -10.71
CA ASP A 249 -2.45 -3.88 -11.45
C ASP A 249 -3.86 -3.46 -11.85
N LYS A 250 -4.71 -4.40 -12.29
CA LYS A 250 -6.11 -4.12 -12.63
C LYS A 250 -6.94 -3.72 -11.40
N MET A 251 -6.76 -4.46 -10.29
CA MET A 251 -7.52 -4.20 -9.06
C MET A 251 -7.11 -2.88 -8.41
N TYR A 252 -5.81 -2.58 -8.38
CA TYR A 252 -5.32 -1.30 -7.85
C TYR A 252 -5.75 -0.13 -8.73
N LYS A 253 -5.76 -0.31 -10.06
CA LYS A 253 -6.32 0.70 -10.96
C LYS A 253 -7.80 0.96 -10.67
N GLN A 254 -8.62 -0.08 -10.54
CA GLN A 254 -10.04 0.06 -10.19
C GLN A 254 -10.24 0.72 -8.83
N MET A 255 -9.42 0.38 -7.81
CA MET A 255 -9.48 1.02 -6.50
C MET A 255 -9.14 2.50 -6.60
N ALA A 256 -8.09 2.83 -7.33
CA ALA A 256 -7.67 4.21 -7.52
C ALA A 256 -8.72 5.02 -8.31
N GLU A 257 -9.32 4.44 -9.35
CA GLU A 257 -10.44 5.05 -10.09
C GLU A 257 -11.68 5.24 -9.20
N ALA A 258 -11.99 4.29 -8.33
CA ALA A 258 -13.11 4.39 -7.39
C ALA A 258 -12.91 5.50 -6.34
N ILE A 259 -11.68 5.75 -5.93
CA ILE A 259 -11.34 6.79 -4.94
C ILE A 259 -11.25 8.18 -5.60
N ALA A 260 -10.63 8.27 -6.77
CA ALA A 260 -10.32 9.54 -7.42
C ALA A 260 -11.36 9.99 -8.46
N GLY A 261 -12.40 9.17 -8.75
CA GLY A 261 -13.32 9.36 -9.85
C GLY A 261 -12.76 8.91 -11.21
N GLU A 262 -13.52 9.10 -12.29
CA GLU A 262 -13.24 8.51 -13.61
C GLU A 262 -11.97 9.02 -14.33
N SER A 263 -11.21 9.93 -13.73
CA SER A 263 -10.07 10.56 -14.39
C SER A 263 -8.73 10.37 -13.68
N ILE A 264 -8.28 9.13 -13.50
CA ILE A 264 -6.83 8.92 -13.37
C ILE A 264 -6.25 8.94 -14.79
N GLN A 265 -5.97 10.13 -15.30
CA GLN A 265 -5.11 10.25 -16.46
C GLN A 265 -3.74 9.67 -16.07
N LYS A 266 -3.30 8.66 -16.81
CA LYS A 266 -1.92 8.18 -16.70
C LYS A 266 -1.01 9.30 -17.23
N ILE A 267 -0.48 10.11 -16.33
CA ILE A 267 0.47 11.14 -16.68
C ILE A 267 1.79 10.45 -17.00
N ASN A 268 2.21 10.55 -18.26
CA ASN A 268 3.54 10.10 -18.63
C ASN A 268 4.56 11.09 -18.09
N THR A 269 5.71 10.61 -17.66
CA THR A 269 6.81 11.49 -17.22
C THR A 269 7.27 12.45 -18.33
N SER A 270 7.13 12.02 -19.60
CA SER A 270 7.38 12.86 -20.79
C SER A 270 6.53 14.12 -20.85
N ASP A 271 5.33 14.12 -20.27
CA ASP A 271 4.38 15.24 -20.32
C ASP A 271 4.64 16.28 -19.20
N LEU A 272 5.47 15.92 -18.21
CA LEU A 272 5.79 16.80 -17.11
C LEU A 272 6.68 17.97 -17.58
N PRO A 273 6.43 19.18 -17.07
CA PRO A 273 7.33 20.30 -17.24
C PRO A 273 8.72 20.03 -16.63
N LYS A 274 9.70 20.79 -17.08
CA LYS A 274 11.04 20.76 -16.51
C LYS A 274 11.04 21.28 -15.07
N VAL A 275 11.81 20.62 -14.21
CA VAL A 275 11.98 20.94 -12.79
C VAL A 275 13.40 21.49 -12.57
N SER A 276 13.52 22.67 -11.98
CA SER A 276 14.79 23.23 -11.52
C SER A 276 14.95 23.01 -10.02
N ILE A 277 16.02 22.33 -9.64
CA ILE A 277 16.36 22.03 -8.23
C ILE A 277 17.44 23.02 -7.80
N ILE A 278 17.14 23.85 -6.82
CA ILE A 278 18.05 24.89 -6.32
C ILE A 278 18.71 24.43 -5.04
N THR A 279 20.04 24.42 -5.02
CA THR A 279 20.82 23.96 -3.86
C THR A 279 21.94 24.95 -3.54
N SER A 280 21.94 25.41 -2.29
CA SER A 280 23.06 26.18 -1.72
C SER A 280 24.14 25.24 -1.24
N VAL A 281 25.40 25.52 -1.62
CA VAL A 281 26.59 24.77 -1.20
C VAL A 281 27.44 25.66 -0.31
N TYR A 282 27.53 25.30 1.00
CA TYR A 282 28.38 25.98 1.98
C TYR A 282 28.68 25.04 3.14
N ASN A 283 29.97 24.83 3.46
CA ASN A 283 30.44 23.90 4.50
C ASN A 283 29.81 22.50 4.38
N GLY A 284 29.70 21.99 3.17
CA GLY A 284 28.96 20.79 2.82
C GLY A 284 29.80 19.56 2.51
N ASP A 285 31.09 19.53 2.81
CA ASP A 285 32.00 18.42 2.48
C ASP A 285 31.46 17.06 2.91
N GLU A 286 30.85 16.97 4.09
CA GLU A 286 30.25 15.75 4.63
C GLU A 286 29.01 15.30 3.86
N PHE A 287 28.27 16.22 3.27
CA PHE A 287 26.94 15.99 2.71
C PHE A 287 26.91 15.93 1.17
N ILE A 288 27.87 16.58 0.49
CA ILE A 288 27.78 16.82 -0.96
C ILE A 288 27.72 15.54 -1.79
N GLU A 289 28.54 14.53 -1.51
CA GLU A 289 28.54 13.27 -2.29
C GLU A 289 27.27 12.44 -2.04
N PRO A 290 26.86 12.18 -0.78
CA PRO A 290 25.58 11.54 -0.49
C PRO A 290 24.36 12.29 -1.09
N PHE A 291 24.38 13.62 -1.06
CA PHE A 291 23.34 14.44 -1.67
C PHE A 291 23.26 14.27 -3.18
N LEU A 292 24.38 14.39 -3.89
CA LEU A 292 24.41 14.22 -5.34
C LEU A 292 23.98 12.82 -5.76
N LYS A 293 24.37 11.80 -4.98
CA LYS A 293 23.92 10.43 -5.20
C LYS A 293 22.42 10.26 -5.00
N ASP A 294 21.82 10.96 -4.02
CA ASP A 294 20.38 10.93 -3.76
C ASP A 294 19.58 11.65 -4.84
N ILE A 295 19.98 12.85 -5.24
CA ILE A 295 19.28 13.66 -6.25
C ILE A 295 19.37 13.03 -7.64
N THR A 296 20.54 12.50 -8.02
CA THR A 296 20.71 11.94 -9.38
C THR A 296 19.97 10.61 -9.58
N ARG A 297 19.51 9.94 -8.51
CA ARG A 297 18.69 8.74 -8.60
C ARG A 297 17.17 8.99 -8.64
N GLN A 298 16.73 10.26 -8.60
CA GLN A 298 15.31 10.57 -8.71
C GLN A 298 14.77 10.09 -10.07
N THR A 299 13.56 9.50 -10.06
CA THR A 299 12.98 8.81 -11.23
C THR A 299 12.89 9.66 -12.49
N ILE A 300 12.80 10.99 -12.35
CA ILE A 300 12.70 11.93 -13.47
C ILE A 300 13.96 12.78 -13.67
N PHE A 301 15.07 12.48 -12.96
CA PHE A 301 16.23 13.38 -12.94
C PHE A 301 16.82 13.59 -14.32
N GLU A 302 17.17 12.53 -15.04
CA GLU A 302 17.87 12.64 -16.32
C GLU A 302 17.01 13.28 -17.42
N GLU A 303 15.70 13.04 -17.41
CA GLU A 303 14.82 13.49 -18.48
C GLU A 303 14.22 14.88 -18.22
N LYS A 304 13.98 15.22 -16.95
CA LYS A 304 13.14 16.38 -16.60
C LYS A 304 13.78 17.36 -15.63
N CYS A 305 14.93 17.07 -15.04
CA CYS A 305 15.49 17.94 -14.03
C CYS A 305 16.77 18.66 -14.48
N GLU A 306 16.94 19.86 -13.97
CA GLU A 306 18.23 20.53 -13.85
C GLU A 306 18.53 20.80 -12.38
N LEU A 307 19.75 20.50 -11.95
CA LEU A 307 20.26 20.78 -10.62
C LEU A 307 21.17 21.98 -10.65
N ILE A 308 20.78 23.05 -9.99
CA ILE A 308 21.51 24.31 -9.91
C ILE A 308 22.24 24.35 -8.56
N LEU A 309 23.53 24.08 -8.58
CA LEU A 309 24.40 24.12 -7.41
C LEU A 309 25.10 25.47 -7.33
N ILE A 310 24.84 26.22 -6.28
CA ILE A 310 25.42 27.55 -6.08
C ILE A 310 26.32 27.49 -4.85
N ASN A 311 27.62 27.53 -5.09
CA ASN A 311 28.64 27.57 -4.05
C ASN A 311 28.75 29.01 -3.53
N ALA A 312 28.32 29.21 -2.30
CA ALA A 312 28.30 30.51 -1.62
C ALA A 312 29.68 30.87 -1.01
N ASN A 313 30.76 30.69 -1.78
CA ASN A 313 32.13 30.86 -1.32
C ASN A 313 32.47 29.90 -0.16
N SER A 314 32.10 28.63 -0.29
CA SER A 314 32.42 27.61 0.70
C SER A 314 33.93 27.45 0.88
N PRO A 315 34.41 27.32 2.11
CA PRO A 315 35.82 27.03 2.39
C PRO A 315 36.21 25.57 2.15
N GLY A 316 35.24 24.68 1.88
CA GLY A 316 35.44 23.25 1.69
C GLY A 316 35.86 22.86 0.29
N ASN A 317 35.93 21.54 0.04
CA ASN A 317 36.36 20.94 -1.23
C ASN A 317 35.19 20.36 -2.06
N GLU A 318 33.96 20.79 -1.81
CA GLU A 318 32.75 20.29 -2.48
C GLU A 318 32.85 20.34 -4.00
N GLU A 319 33.59 21.33 -4.54
CA GLU A 319 33.77 21.56 -5.97
C GLU A 319 34.41 20.38 -6.70
N GLU A 320 35.35 19.66 -6.04
CA GLU A 320 35.97 18.46 -6.62
C GLU A 320 34.93 17.33 -6.84
N VAL A 321 34.05 17.15 -5.86
CA VAL A 321 32.98 16.14 -5.95
C VAL A 321 31.94 16.56 -6.99
N ILE A 322 31.53 17.83 -6.99
CA ILE A 322 30.57 18.37 -7.93
C ILE A 322 31.05 18.18 -9.38
N ASN A 323 32.32 18.46 -9.67
CA ASN A 323 32.87 18.32 -11.02
C ASN A 323 32.78 16.88 -11.55
N LYS A 324 32.99 15.86 -10.69
CA LYS A 324 32.80 14.45 -11.07
C LYS A 324 31.36 14.14 -11.50
N TYR A 325 30.39 14.78 -10.87
CA TYR A 325 28.98 14.60 -11.23
C TYR A 325 28.59 15.44 -12.46
N ILE A 326 29.18 16.59 -12.68
CA ILE A 326 29.00 17.37 -13.92
C ILE A 326 29.49 16.57 -15.13
N GLU A 327 30.64 15.91 -15.03
CA GLU A 327 31.14 15.02 -16.09
C GLU A 327 30.16 13.89 -16.41
N LYS A 328 29.49 13.35 -15.41
CA LYS A 328 28.51 12.27 -15.57
C LYS A 328 27.14 12.76 -16.08
N TYR A 329 26.72 13.95 -15.66
CA TYR A 329 25.41 14.54 -15.98
C TYR A 329 25.53 15.96 -16.57
N PRO A 330 26.24 16.12 -17.69
CA PRO A 330 26.60 17.44 -18.21
C PRO A 330 25.41 18.29 -18.65
N ASN A 331 24.27 17.67 -18.94
CA ASN A 331 23.05 18.35 -19.36
C ASN A 331 22.09 18.67 -18.20
N ASN A 332 22.37 18.15 -17.00
CA ASN A 332 21.46 18.25 -15.87
C ASN A 332 22.04 19.05 -14.70
N ILE A 333 23.36 19.22 -14.60
CA ILE A 333 23.99 19.90 -13.48
C ILE A 333 24.61 21.21 -13.93
N ILE A 334 24.17 22.29 -13.29
CA ILE A 334 24.68 23.66 -13.48
C ILE A 334 25.38 24.07 -12.19
N TYR A 335 26.63 24.47 -12.27
CA TYR A 335 27.41 24.91 -11.12
C TYR A 335 27.81 26.38 -11.24
N LYS A 336 27.65 27.12 -10.16
CA LYS A 336 28.08 28.52 -10.05
C LYS A 336 28.75 28.75 -8.70
N LYS A 337 29.99 29.29 -8.73
CA LYS A 337 30.70 29.74 -7.54
C LYS A 337 30.57 31.24 -7.38
N LEU A 338 30.30 31.67 -6.17
CA LEU A 338 30.20 33.10 -5.82
C LEU A 338 31.48 33.54 -5.11
N ASP A 339 31.80 34.85 -5.22
CA ASP A 339 32.95 35.46 -4.53
C ASP A 339 32.69 35.73 -3.04
N LYS A 340 31.42 35.77 -2.63
CA LYS A 340 30.98 36.00 -1.25
C LYS A 340 29.65 35.31 -1.01
N ASP A 341 29.40 34.96 0.26
CA ASP A 341 28.12 34.41 0.70
C ASP A 341 27.04 35.50 0.80
N PRO A 342 25.95 35.45 0.00
CA PRO A 342 24.84 36.37 0.12
C PRO A 342 23.77 35.91 1.11
N GLY A 343 23.99 34.83 1.86
CA GLY A 343 22.99 34.13 2.65
C GLY A 343 22.12 33.19 1.82
N ILE A 344 21.39 32.30 2.49
CA ILE A 344 20.64 31.21 1.84
C ILE A 344 19.60 31.72 0.85
N TYR A 345 18.84 32.76 1.21
CA TYR A 345 17.79 33.31 0.33
C TYR A 345 18.37 34.15 -0.83
N GLY A 346 19.53 34.77 -0.63
CA GLY A 346 20.29 35.37 -1.72
C GLY A 346 20.75 34.32 -2.73
N VAL A 347 21.23 33.19 -2.26
CA VAL A 347 21.58 32.05 -3.11
C VAL A 347 20.34 31.50 -3.84
N TRP A 348 19.20 31.34 -3.15
CA TRP A 348 17.99 30.84 -3.80
C TRP A 348 17.47 31.82 -4.86
N ASN A 349 17.56 33.12 -4.62
CA ASN A 349 17.19 34.13 -5.61
C ASN A 349 18.02 34.00 -6.88
N ILE A 350 19.35 33.85 -6.76
CA ILE A 350 20.22 33.59 -7.89
C ILE A 350 19.80 32.28 -8.62
N GLY A 351 19.43 31.24 -7.84
CA GLY A 351 18.93 30.00 -8.42
C GLY A 351 17.62 30.16 -9.18
N VAL A 352 16.67 30.94 -8.66
CA VAL A 352 15.41 31.28 -9.36
C VAL A 352 15.66 32.01 -10.68
N GLU A 353 16.60 32.96 -10.71
CA GLU A 353 16.98 33.66 -11.93
C GLU A 353 17.63 32.74 -12.97
N MET A 354 18.48 31.80 -12.52
CA MET A 354 19.15 30.83 -13.39
C MET A 354 18.21 29.73 -13.90
N ALA A 355 17.15 29.43 -13.16
CA ALA A 355 16.26 28.31 -13.44
C ALA A 355 15.55 28.45 -14.80
N THR A 356 15.55 27.36 -15.58
CA THR A 356 14.84 27.30 -16.87
C THR A 356 13.57 26.42 -16.78
N GLY A 357 13.38 25.69 -15.68
CA GLY A 357 12.19 24.88 -15.45
C GLY A 357 10.96 25.71 -15.10
N GLU A 358 9.80 25.21 -15.48
CA GLU A 358 8.51 25.76 -15.06
C GLU A 358 8.24 25.52 -13.57
N PHE A 359 8.71 24.37 -13.06
CA PHE A 359 8.60 24.01 -11.66
C PHE A 359 9.94 24.18 -10.96
N LEU A 360 9.90 24.74 -9.76
CA LEU A 360 11.05 24.95 -8.91
C LEU A 360 10.92 24.13 -7.62
N THR A 361 12.04 23.66 -7.09
CA THR A 361 12.15 23.09 -5.75
C THR A 361 13.51 23.42 -5.15
N ASN A 362 13.59 23.52 -3.84
CA ASN A 362 14.88 23.54 -3.16
C ASN A 362 15.27 22.12 -2.72
N ALA A 363 16.55 21.91 -2.54
CA ALA A 363 17.08 20.72 -1.91
C ALA A 363 18.30 21.07 -1.06
N ASN A 364 18.20 20.84 0.24
CA ASN A 364 19.29 21.08 1.18
C ASN A 364 20.29 19.93 1.13
N LEU A 365 21.57 20.19 1.39
CA LEU A 365 22.63 19.19 1.32
C LEU A 365 22.49 18.07 2.34
N ASP A 366 21.89 18.36 3.50
CA ASP A 366 21.74 17.45 4.62
C ASP A 366 20.40 16.67 4.61
N ASP A 367 19.43 17.05 3.79
CA ASP A 367 18.17 16.35 3.59
C ASP A 367 18.25 15.29 2.48
N ARG A 368 17.30 14.36 2.46
CA ARG A 368 17.17 13.33 1.41
C ARG A 368 15.74 13.27 0.90
N LYS A 369 15.59 12.78 -0.32
CA LYS A 369 14.27 12.64 -0.96
C LYS A 369 13.97 11.15 -1.25
N ALA A 370 12.71 10.75 -1.16
CA ALA A 370 12.28 9.46 -1.70
C ALA A 370 12.64 9.39 -3.20
N PRO A 371 13.05 8.25 -3.76
CA PRO A 371 13.47 8.15 -5.17
C PRO A 371 12.45 8.68 -6.19
N TRP A 372 11.17 8.69 -5.84
CA TRP A 372 10.06 9.19 -6.66
C TRP A 372 9.52 10.55 -6.21
N SER A 373 10.20 11.23 -5.29
CA SER A 373 9.72 12.47 -4.68
C SER A 373 9.48 13.57 -5.71
N LEU A 374 10.47 13.83 -6.57
CA LEU A 374 10.36 14.90 -7.60
C LEU A 374 9.24 14.59 -8.61
N GLU A 375 9.09 13.33 -9.00
CA GLU A 375 8.02 12.90 -9.89
C GLU A 375 6.63 13.10 -9.25
N SER A 376 6.48 12.73 -7.98
CA SER A 376 5.22 12.87 -7.24
C SER A 376 4.81 14.34 -7.09
N HIS A 377 5.76 15.21 -6.73
CA HIS A 377 5.52 16.65 -6.64
C HIS A 377 5.16 17.25 -8.01
N ALA A 378 5.93 16.92 -9.06
CA ALA A 378 5.69 17.44 -10.40
C ALA A 378 4.32 16.99 -10.95
N LYS A 379 3.93 15.72 -10.74
CA LYS A 379 2.61 15.23 -11.13
C LYS A 379 1.48 15.94 -10.37
N ALA A 380 1.63 16.13 -9.05
CA ALA A 380 0.63 16.79 -8.23
C ALA A 380 0.42 18.25 -8.67
N LEU A 381 1.50 18.96 -9.00
CA LEU A 381 1.44 20.35 -9.48
C LEU A 381 0.91 20.43 -10.92
N TYR A 382 1.32 19.52 -11.80
CA TYR A 382 0.87 19.43 -13.18
C TYR A 382 -0.64 19.20 -13.30
N THR A 383 -1.20 18.31 -12.46
CA THR A 383 -2.64 17.98 -12.45
C THR A 383 -3.51 19.02 -11.72
N SER A 384 -2.91 20.01 -11.08
CA SER A 384 -3.62 21.03 -10.31
C SER A 384 -3.28 22.40 -10.88
N GLU A 385 -3.90 22.78 -12.01
CA GLU A 385 -3.59 24.02 -12.75
C GLU A 385 -3.79 25.29 -11.90
N ASP A 386 -4.71 25.26 -10.96
CA ASP A 386 -5.03 26.36 -10.05
C ASP A 386 -4.19 26.39 -8.77
N VAL A 387 -3.21 25.47 -8.62
CA VAL A 387 -2.30 25.37 -7.47
C VAL A 387 -0.94 25.92 -7.84
N ASP A 388 -0.39 26.80 -7.01
CA ASP A 388 0.92 27.44 -7.23
C ASP A 388 2.06 26.67 -6.53
N LEU A 389 1.76 25.93 -5.44
CA LEU A 389 2.75 25.20 -4.66
C LEU A 389 2.17 23.89 -4.10
N VAL A 390 2.98 22.83 -4.12
CA VAL A 390 2.68 21.55 -3.44
C VAL A 390 3.75 21.23 -2.39
N TYR A 391 3.36 20.52 -1.34
CA TYR A 391 4.25 20.08 -0.25
C TYR A 391 3.84 18.71 0.27
N ALA A 392 4.76 18.02 0.93
CA ALA A 392 4.56 16.67 1.44
C ALA A 392 5.10 16.52 2.87
N ASP A 393 4.69 15.44 3.56
CA ASP A 393 5.25 15.08 4.86
C ASP A 393 6.72 14.65 4.72
N MET A 394 7.49 14.81 5.80
CA MET A 394 8.89 14.39 5.89
C MET A 394 9.15 13.57 7.14
N ALA A 395 9.86 12.47 7.00
CA ALA A 395 10.35 11.70 8.13
C ALA A 395 11.56 12.38 8.77
N ILE A 396 11.68 12.33 10.09
CA ILE A 396 12.74 13.00 10.84
C ILE A 396 13.83 12.00 11.17
N THR A 397 15.06 12.30 10.76
CA THR A 397 16.26 11.50 11.06
C THR A 397 17.19 12.25 12.00
N ASN A 398 18.00 11.49 12.77
CA ASN A 398 18.93 12.04 13.76
C ASN A 398 20.40 11.72 13.44
N GLN A 399 20.66 11.05 12.31
CA GLN A 399 21.99 10.74 11.85
C GLN A 399 22.22 11.34 10.47
N ALA A 400 23.43 11.84 10.26
CA ALA A 400 23.83 12.41 8.97
C ALA A 400 23.85 11.34 7.88
N ASN A 401 23.50 11.73 6.66
CA ASN A 401 23.64 10.92 5.46
C ASN A 401 22.85 9.59 5.44
N GLU A 402 21.81 9.47 6.24
CA GLU A 402 20.86 8.36 6.10
C GLU A 402 20.22 8.35 4.71
N THR A 403 19.80 7.18 4.26
CA THR A 403 19.16 7.00 2.95
C THR A 403 17.68 6.69 3.10
N TRP A 404 16.93 6.86 2.03
CA TRP A 404 15.51 6.52 2.03
C TRP A 404 15.26 5.06 2.45
N GLU A 405 16.09 4.14 1.98
CA GLU A 405 15.96 2.70 2.24
C GLU A 405 16.44 2.29 3.64
N VAL A 406 17.38 3.04 4.21
CA VAL A 406 17.97 2.72 5.51
C VAL A 406 18.09 4.00 6.34
N ASN A 407 17.16 4.16 7.28
CA ASN A 407 17.12 5.32 8.16
C ASN A 407 16.55 4.99 9.55
N THR A 408 16.76 5.89 10.48
CA THR A 408 16.33 5.77 11.88
C THR A 408 15.05 6.52 12.22
N ALA A 409 14.35 7.08 11.24
CA ALA A 409 13.15 7.90 11.48
C ALA A 409 12.03 7.12 12.20
N GLY A 410 11.87 5.81 11.93
CA GLY A 410 10.81 5.01 12.54
C GLY A 410 9.43 5.63 12.28
N THR A 411 8.75 6.07 13.34
CA THR A 411 7.45 6.76 13.25
C THR A 411 7.56 8.29 13.36
N GLN A 412 8.77 8.83 13.52
CA GLN A 412 8.97 10.27 13.69
C GLN A 412 8.85 10.97 12.33
N LYS A 413 7.88 11.86 12.21
CA LYS A 413 7.67 12.64 11.00
C LYS A 413 7.00 13.97 11.26
N TYR A 414 7.28 14.95 10.41
CA TYR A 414 6.42 16.11 10.24
C TYR A 414 5.17 15.67 9.47
N ASN A 415 4.04 15.73 10.14
CA ASN A 415 2.72 15.48 9.57
C ASN A 415 2.02 16.83 9.40
N PHE A 416 2.24 17.47 8.28
CA PHE A 416 1.73 18.81 8.02
C PHE A 416 0.20 18.79 7.84
N PRO A 417 -0.53 19.83 8.31
CA PRO A 417 -1.95 19.96 8.07
C PRO A 417 -2.27 20.25 6.58
N GLU A 418 -3.54 20.14 6.22
CA GLU A 418 -4.05 20.68 4.96
C GLU A 418 -3.82 22.18 4.89
N PHE A 419 -3.63 22.67 3.66
CA PHE A 419 -3.43 24.09 3.45
C PHE A 419 -4.64 24.91 3.89
N SER A 420 -4.38 25.86 4.74
CA SER A 420 -5.17 27.06 4.96
C SER A 420 -4.22 28.20 5.31
N TYR A 421 -4.62 29.43 5.06
CA TYR A 421 -3.79 30.58 5.44
C TYR A 421 -3.54 30.62 6.96
N ASP A 422 -4.55 30.26 7.77
CA ASP A 422 -4.42 30.18 9.22
C ASP A 422 -3.41 29.12 9.67
N ASN A 423 -3.44 27.94 9.06
CA ASN A 423 -2.44 26.91 9.33
C ASN A 423 -1.03 27.37 8.93
N LEU A 424 -0.91 28.06 7.79
CA LEU A 424 0.39 28.57 7.32
C LEU A 424 0.96 29.65 8.23
N LYS A 425 0.12 30.48 8.87
CA LYS A 425 0.57 31.44 9.90
C LYS A 425 1.13 30.76 11.14
N MET A 426 0.67 29.57 11.45
CA MET A 426 1.09 28.83 12.65
C MET A 426 2.32 27.94 12.41
N ILE A 427 2.51 27.47 11.18
CA ILE A 427 3.61 26.56 10.84
C ILE A 427 3.99 26.69 9.37
N ASN A 428 5.28 26.70 9.08
CA ASN A 428 5.80 26.62 7.72
C ASN A 428 5.57 25.21 7.13
N MET A 429 4.40 24.97 6.53
CA MET A 429 4.04 23.66 5.98
C MET A 429 4.88 23.22 4.77
N PRO A 430 5.26 24.11 3.83
CA PRO A 430 6.16 23.74 2.74
C PRO A 430 7.54 23.26 3.19
N HIS A 431 8.05 23.82 4.26
CA HIS A 431 9.28 23.44 4.94
C HIS A 431 10.42 23.06 3.97
N ALA A 432 11.04 21.88 4.12
CA ALA A 432 12.17 21.42 3.30
C ALA A 432 11.74 20.62 2.03
N SER A 433 10.45 20.52 1.73
CA SER A 433 9.95 19.73 0.60
C SER A 433 8.90 20.43 -0.27
N PRO A 434 9.03 21.73 -0.59
CA PRO A 434 8.12 22.37 -1.52
C PRO A 434 8.51 22.09 -2.98
N MET A 435 7.50 22.09 -3.85
CA MET A 435 7.67 22.34 -5.27
C MET A 435 6.64 23.38 -5.70
N TRP A 436 7.08 24.40 -6.46
CA TRP A 436 6.23 25.51 -6.81
C TRP A 436 6.39 25.92 -8.27
N ARG A 437 5.40 26.63 -8.82
CA ARG A 437 5.49 27.21 -10.16
C ARG A 437 6.43 28.39 -10.14
N LYS A 438 7.35 28.49 -11.11
CA LYS A 438 8.26 29.63 -11.23
C LYS A 438 7.50 30.97 -11.31
N SER A 439 6.32 30.95 -11.91
CA SER A 439 5.45 32.12 -12.05
C SER A 439 4.99 32.76 -10.72
N ILE A 440 5.18 32.08 -9.59
CA ILE A 440 4.91 32.66 -8.26
C ILE A 440 5.84 33.87 -8.01
N HIS A 441 7.07 33.80 -8.54
CA HIS A 441 8.04 34.91 -8.43
C HIS A 441 7.71 36.09 -9.32
N ASP A 442 7.04 35.87 -10.44
CA ASP A 442 6.55 36.97 -11.31
C ASP A 442 5.42 37.74 -10.61
N LYS A 443 4.60 37.03 -9.82
CA LYS A 443 3.46 37.62 -9.11
C LYS A 443 3.84 38.31 -7.80
N HIS A 444 4.78 37.70 -7.06
CA HIS A 444 5.04 38.04 -5.66
C HIS A 444 6.49 38.45 -5.38
N GLY A 445 7.37 38.48 -6.41
CA GLY A 445 8.79 38.78 -6.24
C GLY A 445 9.61 37.62 -5.69
N LEU A 446 10.87 37.91 -5.42
CA LEU A 446 11.85 36.95 -4.92
C LEU A 446 11.75 36.75 -3.39
N PHE A 447 12.53 35.83 -2.87
CA PHE A 447 12.68 35.65 -1.40
C PHE A 447 13.31 36.89 -0.79
N ASN A 448 12.87 37.26 0.41
CA ASN A 448 13.45 38.37 1.14
C ASN A 448 14.77 37.92 1.80
N ASP A 449 15.90 38.37 1.24
CA ASP A 449 17.26 37.97 1.63
C ASP A 449 17.76 38.63 2.93
N LYS A 450 16.97 39.50 3.55
CA LYS A 450 17.26 40.00 4.92
C LYS A 450 17.14 38.91 5.99
N TYR A 451 16.28 37.88 5.74
CA TYR A 451 16.07 36.79 6.67
C TYR A 451 17.16 35.71 6.53
N LYS A 452 17.48 35.04 7.65
CA LYS A 452 18.51 34.01 7.69
C LYS A 452 17.93 32.59 7.74
N SER A 453 16.72 32.43 8.26
CA SER A 453 16.09 31.13 8.49
C SER A 453 14.62 31.04 8.06
N ALA A 454 13.86 32.13 8.09
CA ALA A 454 12.42 32.11 7.90
C ALA A 454 11.95 32.84 6.62
N GLY A 455 12.86 33.16 5.68
CA GLY A 455 12.52 33.89 4.46
C GLY A 455 11.69 33.08 3.47
N ASP A 456 11.75 31.76 3.49
CA ASP A 456 10.84 30.88 2.76
C ASP A 456 9.41 30.99 3.31
N TRP A 457 9.26 30.94 4.64
CA TRP A 457 7.96 31.11 5.29
C TRP A 457 7.34 32.48 5.00
N GLU A 458 8.13 33.55 5.01
CA GLU A 458 7.69 34.89 4.61
C GLU A 458 7.17 34.89 3.17
N MET A 459 7.93 34.30 2.24
CA MET A 459 7.53 34.21 0.83
C MET A 459 6.21 33.47 0.66
N TRP A 460 6.03 32.36 1.35
CA TRP A 460 4.80 31.57 1.27
C TRP A 460 3.60 32.29 1.88
N LEU A 461 3.78 32.97 3.00
CA LEU A 461 2.74 33.78 3.62
C LEU A 461 2.34 34.96 2.72
N ARG A 462 3.30 35.64 2.14
CA ARG A 462 3.07 36.75 1.19
C ARG A 462 2.31 36.29 -0.05
N ALA A 463 2.71 35.17 -0.63
CA ALA A 463 2.03 34.59 -1.78
C ALA A 463 0.61 34.11 -1.44
N ALA A 464 0.42 33.43 -0.31
CA ALA A 464 -0.88 32.94 0.13
C ALA A 464 -1.84 34.08 0.49
N ALA A 465 -1.37 35.14 1.16
CA ALA A 465 -2.16 36.35 1.45
C ALA A 465 -2.65 37.04 0.16
N ALA A 466 -1.89 36.92 -0.93
CA ALA A 466 -2.26 37.46 -2.25
C ALA A 466 -3.09 36.46 -3.10
N GLY A 467 -3.54 35.36 -2.52
CA GLY A 467 -4.46 34.40 -3.15
C GLY A 467 -3.81 33.19 -3.83
N SER A 468 -2.50 32.99 -3.72
CA SER A 468 -1.85 31.78 -4.19
C SER A 468 -2.36 30.56 -3.43
N LYS A 469 -2.60 29.45 -4.13
CA LYS A 469 -3.14 28.20 -3.58
C LYS A 469 -2.05 27.17 -3.41
N PHE A 470 -2.05 26.54 -2.26
CA PHE A 470 -1.13 25.45 -1.94
C PHE A 470 -1.90 24.14 -1.74
N LYS A 471 -1.24 23.01 -1.98
CA LYS A 471 -1.85 21.68 -1.85
C LYS A 471 -0.90 20.70 -1.19
N LYS A 472 -1.43 19.98 -0.22
CA LYS A 472 -0.71 18.87 0.40
C LYS A 472 -0.73 17.62 -0.48
N ILE A 473 0.41 16.94 -0.57
CA ILE A 473 0.52 15.56 -1.08
C ILE A 473 0.46 14.65 0.15
N HIS A 474 -0.49 13.71 0.15
CA HIS A 474 -0.71 12.81 1.29
C HIS A 474 0.27 11.62 1.28
N ASP A 475 1.56 11.94 1.23
CA ASP A 475 2.64 10.95 1.28
C ASP A 475 3.85 11.53 2.04
N CYS A 476 4.71 10.67 2.54
CA CYS A 476 6.00 11.04 3.11
C CYS A 476 7.05 10.94 2.00
N LEU A 477 7.58 12.07 1.55
CA LEU A 477 8.42 12.12 0.36
C LEU A 477 9.86 12.57 0.60
N GLY A 478 10.28 12.68 1.86
CA GLY A 478 11.66 13.05 2.18
C GLY A 478 12.06 12.70 3.61
N LEU A 479 13.37 12.76 3.84
CA LEU A 479 14.01 12.65 5.14
C LEU A 479 14.56 14.02 5.51
N TYR A 480 14.14 14.55 6.63
CA TYR A 480 14.66 15.75 7.23
C TYR A 480 15.68 15.37 8.30
N PHE A 481 16.94 15.75 8.11
CA PHE A 481 17.95 15.53 9.12
C PHE A 481 17.87 16.62 10.18
N PHE A 482 17.58 16.23 11.44
CA PHE A 482 17.64 17.14 12.57
C PHE A 482 19.11 17.44 12.92
N ASN A 483 19.72 18.32 12.13
CA ASN A 483 21.14 18.65 12.20
C ASN A 483 21.41 19.59 13.37
N PRO A 484 22.15 19.16 14.42
CA PRO A 484 22.43 20.02 15.58
C PRO A 484 23.25 21.28 15.25
N LYS A 485 23.89 21.30 14.07
CA LYS A 485 24.68 22.43 13.57
C LYS A 485 23.94 23.24 12.48
N GLY A 486 22.74 22.83 12.13
CA GLY A 486 21.93 23.50 11.10
C GLY A 486 21.46 24.88 11.52
N ILE A 487 21.22 25.76 10.56
CA ILE A 487 20.81 27.15 10.85
C ILE A 487 19.53 27.17 11.69
N SER A 488 18.54 26.34 11.34
CA SER A 488 17.23 26.32 12.00
C SER A 488 17.14 25.44 13.25
N THR A 489 18.12 24.58 13.49
CA THR A 489 18.09 23.55 14.55
C THR A 489 19.17 23.73 15.60
N ASN A 490 20.18 24.55 15.34
CA ASN A 490 21.22 24.88 16.34
C ASN A 490 20.62 25.73 17.47
N PRO A 491 20.71 25.30 18.74
CA PRO A 491 20.20 26.06 19.89
C PRO A 491 20.73 27.49 20.01
N ASP A 492 21.98 27.72 19.58
CA ASP A 492 22.60 29.07 19.65
C ASP A 492 21.91 30.08 18.72
N ASN A 493 21.13 29.62 17.79
CA ASN A 493 20.39 30.42 16.81
C ASN A 493 18.96 30.77 17.27
N PHE A 494 18.44 30.16 18.33
CA PHE A 494 17.02 30.23 18.66
C PHE A 494 16.51 31.63 18.99
N ASP A 495 17.31 32.49 19.57
CA ASP A 495 16.86 33.83 19.96
C ASP A 495 16.57 34.69 18.72
N TRP A 496 17.53 34.84 17.82
CA TRP A 496 17.34 35.63 16.59
C TRP A 496 16.34 34.98 15.61
N LYS A 497 16.28 33.64 15.57
CA LYS A 497 15.29 32.92 14.77
C LYS A 497 13.87 33.22 15.24
N ARG A 498 13.61 33.16 16.55
CA ARG A 498 12.30 33.52 17.12
C ARG A 498 11.94 34.98 16.85
N GLU A 499 12.92 35.85 16.78
CA GLU A 499 12.69 37.25 16.43
C GLU A 499 12.28 37.41 14.98
N GLU A 500 12.93 36.71 14.04
CA GLU A 500 12.51 36.68 12.63
C GLU A 500 11.08 36.11 12.51
N GLU A 501 10.80 34.98 13.13
CA GLU A 501 9.49 34.35 13.09
C GLU A 501 8.39 35.26 13.68
N ARG A 502 8.67 35.95 14.76
CA ARG A 502 7.76 36.91 15.37
C ARG A 502 7.50 38.11 14.44
N GLU A 503 8.55 38.69 13.85
CA GLU A 503 8.41 39.79 12.90
C GLU A 503 7.50 39.42 11.74
N ILE A 504 7.72 38.24 11.14
CA ILE A 504 6.94 37.71 10.03
C ILE A 504 5.47 37.50 10.44
N TYR A 505 5.25 36.87 11.59
CA TYR A 505 3.91 36.64 12.12
C TYR A 505 3.15 37.95 12.36
N GLU A 506 3.77 38.95 13.00
CA GLU A 506 3.15 40.25 13.26
C GLU A 506 2.83 41.01 11.97
N MET A 507 3.68 40.91 10.95
CA MET A 507 3.45 41.52 9.65
C MET A 507 2.14 41.01 9.02
N HIS A 508 1.92 39.69 9.05
CA HIS A 508 0.75 39.05 8.45
C HIS A 508 -0.51 39.12 9.33
N ALA A 509 -0.37 39.16 10.66
CA ALA A 509 -1.49 39.36 11.57
C ALA A 509 -2.04 40.80 11.49
N LYS A 510 -1.19 41.80 11.30
CA LYS A 510 -1.61 43.21 11.15
C LYS A 510 -2.29 43.49 9.80
N ALA A 511 -1.89 42.77 8.76
CA ALA A 511 -2.50 42.93 7.43
C ALA A 511 -3.98 42.50 7.42
N GLU A 512 -4.36 41.47 8.18
CA GLU A 512 -5.77 41.05 8.34
C GLU A 512 -6.61 42.07 9.14
N ALA A 513 -6.03 42.71 10.13
CA ALA A 513 -6.75 43.70 10.94
C ALA A 513 -7.03 44.99 10.16
N ALA A 514 -6.36 45.19 9.03
CA ALA A 514 -6.48 46.38 8.17
C ALA A 514 -7.34 46.15 6.90
N ALA A 515 -7.69 44.88 6.61
CA ALA A 515 -8.51 44.47 5.46
C ALA A 515 -9.98 44.21 5.89
#